data_bfa9e3df56963f1244b6bab092009263
#
_entry.id   bfa9e3df56963f1244b6bab092009263
#
_cell.length_a   1.000
_cell.length_b   1.000
_cell.length_c   1.000
_cell.angle_alpha   90.00
_cell.angle_beta   90.00
_cell.angle_gamma   90.00
#
_symmetry.space_group_name_H-M   'P 1'
#
loop_
_entity.id
_entity.type
_entity.pdbx_description
1 polymer ?
#
loop_
_entity_poly.entity_id
_entity_poly.type
_entity_poly.pdbx_seq_one_letter_code
_entity_poly.pdbx_strand_id
1 'polypeptide(L)'
;MSRKRWGGGFVWIAVLALTAGCSGGRPPSNLGVTEGRLAPCPGSPNCVSSETTNEQRVEPLPYDGDAARARIRLLEVLNGMERTRVVQSTGDYVHVEVHSAIFGFVDDMEFYFSPPGIIQVRSASRTGYYDFGVNRERVETLRARFTATAEAGGTAAR
;
A
#
# COMPACT_ATOMS: atom_id res chain seq x y z
N MET A 1 -29.45 62.31 37.39
CA MET A 1 -29.87 60.99 36.92
C MET A 1 -28.90 60.55 35.85
N SER A 2 -27.90 59.73 36.22
CA SER A 2 -26.80 59.28 35.33
C SER A 2 -27.07 57.85 34.86
N ARG A 3 -27.22 57.61 33.57
CA ARG A 3 -27.38 56.30 32.95
C ARG A 3 -26.01 55.76 32.55
N LYS A 4 -25.50 54.74 33.30
CA LYS A 4 -24.34 53.95 32.89
C LYS A 4 -24.71 53.05 31.72
N ARG A 5 -24.06 53.24 30.57
CA ARG A 5 -24.10 52.30 29.42
C ARG A 5 -23.05 51.23 29.61
N TRP A 6 -23.48 49.99 29.76
CA TRP A 6 -22.60 48.82 29.74
C TRP A 6 -22.34 48.43 28.28
N GLY A 7 -21.10 48.56 27.84
CA GLY A 7 -20.64 48.05 26.57
C GLY A 7 -20.26 46.57 26.73
N GLY A 8 -21.10 45.70 26.15
CA GLY A 8 -20.76 44.25 26.07
C GLY A 8 -19.74 44.04 24.96
N GLY A 9 -18.50 43.75 25.32
CA GLY A 9 -17.49 43.30 24.35
C GLY A 9 -17.73 41.84 23.94
N PHE A 10 -18.07 41.64 22.68
CA PHE A 10 -18.10 40.32 22.07
C PHE A 10 -16.66 39.84 21.82
N VAL A 11 -16.19 38.88 22.61
CA VAL A 11 -14.93 38.18 22.38
C VAL A 11 -15.19 37.15 21.30
N TRP A 12 -14.71 37.40 20.08
CA TRP A 12 -14.67 36.40 19.02
C TRP A 12 -13.54 35.41 19.29
N ILE A 13 -13.90 34.22 19.77
CA ILE A 13 -12.95 33.09 19.85
C ILE A 13 -12.81 32.56 18.43
N ALA A 14 -11.70 32.90 17.77
CA ALA A 14 -11.32 32.29 16.50
C ALA A 14 -10.90 30.84 16.78
N VAL A 15 -11.78 29.89 16.47
CA VAL A 15 -11.44 28.47 16.46
C VAL A 15 -10.55 28.22 15.25
N LEU A 16 -9.24 28.12 15.49
CA LEU A 16 -8.27 27.69 14.48
C LEU A 16 -8.50 26.19 14.25
N ALA A 17 -9.22 25.83 13.18
CA ALA A 17 -9.33 24.46 12.71
C ALA A 17 -7.95 24.04 12.19
N LEU A 18 -7.18 23.30 12.99
CA LEU A 18 -6.01 22.58 12.54
C LEU A 18 -6.47 21.48 11.57
N THR A 19 -6.40 21.77 10.28
CA THR A 19 -6.47 20.73 9.25
C THR A 19 -5.20 19.92 9.38
N ALA A 20 -5.29 18.74 10.01
CA ALA A 20 -4.27 17.71 9.94
C ALA A 20 -4.12 17.32 8.46
N GLY A 21 -3.18 17.95 7.76
CA GLY A 21 -2.81 17.58 6.41
C GLY A 21 -2.29 16.15 6.45
N CYS A 22 -2.94 15.24 5.72
CA CYS A 22 -2.42 13.90 5.49
C CYS A 22 -1.03 14.02 4.86
N SER A 23 0.03 13.75 5.64
CA SER A 23 1.44 13.85 5.22
C SER A 23 1.87 12.74 4.24
N GLY A 24 0.92 12.00 3.69
CA GLY A 24 1.15 10.81 2.87
C GLY A 24 1.53 11.04 1.41
N GLY A 25 1.88 12.24 0.98
CA GLY A 25 2.21 12.51 -0.42
C GLY A 25 1.05 12.22 -1.40
N ARG A 26 1.08 12.83 -2.59
CA ARG A 26 0.10 12.51 -3.64
C ARG A 26 0.41 11.12 -4.24
N PRO A 27 -0.60 10.28 -4.51
CA PRO A 27 -0.40 9.04 -5.24
C PRO A 27 0.36 9.27 -6.55
N PRO A 28 1.34 8.42 -6.91
CA PRO A 28 2.04 8.51 -8.18
C PRO A 28 1.08 8.35 -9.36
N SER A 29 1.35 9.06 -10.46
CA SER A 29 0.52 8.97 -11.68
C SER A 29 0.74 7.70 -12.50
N ASN A 30 1.76 6.91 -12.16
CA ASN A 30 2.14 5.67 -12.85
C ASN A 30 1.70 4.40 -12.12
N LEU A 31 0.72 4.47 -11.21
CA LEU A 31 0.09 3.29 -10.62
C LEU A 31 -0.82 2.60 -11.65
N GLY A 32 -0.95 1.29 -11.51
CA GLY A 32 -1.78 0.47 -12.38
C GLY A 32 -1.00 -0.33 -13.41
N VAL A 33 -1.75 -1.01 -14.27
CA VAL A 33 -1.21 -1.86 -15.33
C VAL A 33 -1.24 -1.11 -16.65
N THR A 34 -0.11 -1.03 -17.32
CA THR A 34 0.04 -0.45 -18.65
C THR A 34 0.71 -1.48 -19.55
N GLU A 35 0.14 -1.77 -20.71
CA GLU A 35 0.64 -2.77 -21.65
C GLU A 35 0.89 -4.16 -21.02
N GLY A 36 0.02 -4.56 -20.07
CA GLY A 36 0.11 -5.85 -19.39
C GLY A 36 1.23 -5.94 -18.34
N ARG A 37 1.73 -4.83 -17.84
CA ARG A 37 2.82 -4.77 -16.85
C ARG A 37 2.57 -3.70 -15.79
N LEU A 38 3.13 -3.91 -14.60
CA LEU A 38 3.27 -2.87 -13.59
C LEU A 38 4.34 -1.85 -14.03
N ALA A 39 4.26 -0.63 -13.53
CA ALA A 39 5.26 0.39 -13.83
C ALA A 39 6.67 -0.06 -13.40
N PRO A 40 7.72 0.26 -14.18
CA PRO A 40 9.08 -0.03 -13.77
C PRO A 40 9.45 0.73 -12.47
N CYS A 41 10.37 0.18 -11.70
CA CYS A 41 10.97 0.89 -10.58
C CYS A 41 11.79 2.08 -11.11
N PRO A 42 11.77 3.24 -10.43
CA PRO A 42 12.70 4.32 -10.71
C PRO A 42 14.14 3.89 -10.38
N GLY A 43 15.12 4.72 -10.76
CA GLY A 43 16.53 4.45 -10.46
C GLY A 43 16.90 4.59 -8.97
N SER A 44 15.98 5.01 -8.11
CA SER A 44 16.18 5.08 -6.66
C SER A 44 15.95 3.71 -6.00
N PRO A 45 16.75 3.35 -4.97
CA PRO A 45 16.68 2.03 -4.34
C PRO A 45 15.50 1.83 -3.39
N ASN A 46 14.53 2.73 -3.37
CA ASN A 46 13.31 2.69 -2.56
C ASN A 46 12.13 1.98 -3.26
N CYS A 47 12.41 1.14 -4.23
CA CYS A 47 11.43 0.36 -4.99
C CYS A 47 11.95 -1.04 -5.24
N VAL A 48 11.05 -2.02 -5.19
CA VAL A 48 11.28 -3.39 -5.64
C VAL A 48 10.16 -3.84 -6.57
N SER A 49 10.48 -4.72 -7.52
CA SER A 49 9.51 -5.27 -8.48
C SER A 49 9.88 -6.67 -8.90
N SER A 50 8.88 -7.51 -9.13
CA SER A 50 9.08 -8.84 -9.72
C SER A 50 9.33 -8.80 -11.23
N GLU A 51 9.03 -7.69 -11.88
CA GLU A 51 9.18 -7.53 -13.32
C GLU A 51 10.50 -6.86 -13.75
N THR A 52 11.45 -6.68 -12.83
CA THR A 52 12.80 -6.19 -13.13
C THR A 52 13.84 -7.30 -13.04
N THR A 53 15.03 -7.06 -13.61
CA THR A 53 16.16 -8.01 -13.61
C THR A 53 17.38 -7.52 -12.83
N ASN A 54 17.31 -6.31 -12.29
CA ASN A 54 18.40 -5.68 -11.53
C ASN A 54 18.29 -5.94 -10.00
N GLU A 55 19.03 -5.22 -9.20
CA GLU A 55 19.07 -5.35 -7.73
C GLU A 55 17.73 -5.08 -7.04
N GLN A 56 16.80 -4.40 -7.72
CA GLN A 56 15.45 -4.16 -7.23
C GLN A 56 14.53 -5.37 -7.39
N ARG A 57 15.02 -6.48 -7.95
CA ARG A 57 14.23 -7.68 -8.17
C ARG A 57 13.79 -8.33 -6.86
N VAL A 58 12.53 -8.73 -6.83
CA VAL A 58 11.94 -9.67 -5.89
C VAL A 58 11.26 -10.78 -6.68
N GLU A 59 11.05 -11.96 -6.11
CA GLU A 59 10.29 -13.00 -6.79
C GLU A 59 8.80 -12.65 -6.84
N PRO A 60 8.06 -13.03 -7.88
CA PRO A 60 6.60 -12.93 -7.89
C PRO A 60 5.98 -13.92 -6.89
N LEU A 61 4.68 -13.79 -6.60
CA LEU A 61 3.96 -14.71 -5.73
C LEU A 61 3.31 -15.81 -6.60
N PRO A 62 3.73 -17.07 -6.50
CA PRO A 62 3.05 -18.14 -7.21
C PRO A 62 1.73 -18.49 -6.52
N TYR A 63 0.76 -18.94 -7.30
CA TYR A 63 -0.48 -19.50 -6.79
C TYR A 63 -0.98 -20.65 -7.65
N ASP A 64 -1.64 -21.61 -7.03
CA ASP A 64 -2.30 -22.72 -7.69
C ASP A 64 -3.80 -22.46 -7.83
N GLY A 65 -4.39 -23.00 -8.90
CA GLY A 65 -5.84 -22.98 -9.12
C GLY A 65 -6.36 -21.64 -9.63
N ASP A 66 -7.48 -21.19 -9.06
CA ASP A 66 -8.23 -20.03 -9.54
C ASP A 66 -7.67 -18.70 -9.02
N ALA A 67 -7.48 -17.73 -9.92
CA ALA A 67 -7.02 -16.39 -9.63
C ALA A 67 -7.96 -15.63 -8.65
N ALA A 68 -9.28 -15.87 -8.71
CA ALA A 68 -10.22 -15.22 -7.78
C ALA A 68 -9.99 -15.70 -6.34
N ARG A 69 -9.73 -16.99 -6.14
CA ARG A 69 -9.37 -17.53 -4.82
C ARG A 69 -8.02 -17.01 -4.35
N ALA A 70 -7.03 -16.97 -5.23
CA ALA A 70 -5.72 -16.40 -4.92
C ALA A 70 -5.83 -14.92 -4.50
N ARG A 71 -6.71 -14.15 -5.17
CA ARG A 71 -6.98 -12.75 -4.81
C ARG A 71 -7.65 -12.62 -3.44
N ILE A 72 -8.64 -13.44 -3.13
CA ILE A 72 -9.28 -13.43 -1.80
C ILE A 72 -8.21 -13.68 -0.73
N ARG A 73 -7.40 -14.71 -0.89
CA ARG A 73 -6.29 -15.03 0.02
C ARG A 73 -5.28 -13.88 0.16
N LEU A 74 -4.92 -13.22 -0.94
CA LEU A 74 -4.04 -12.05 -0.91
C LEU A 74 -4.66 -10.93 -0.08
N LEU A 75 -5.94 -10.63 -0.27
CA LEU A 75 -6.66 -9.60 0.47
C LEU A 75 -6.77 -9.92 1.97
N GLU A 76 -6.98 -11.18 2.34
CA GLU A 76 -6.96 -11.63 3.74
C GLU A 76 -5.58 -11.38 4.39
N VAL A 77 -4.51 -11.76 3.71
CA VAL A 77 -3.14 -11.49 4.19
C VAL A 77 -2.88 -9.99 4.34
N LEU A 78 -3.23 -9.19 3.34
CA LEU A 78 -3.05 -7.74 3.35
C LEU A 78 -3.83 -7.07 4.48
N ASN A 79 -5.07 -7.48 4.71
CA ASN A 79 -5.91 -6.97 5.81
C ASN A 79 -5.37 -7.34 7.20
N GLY A 80 -4.58 -8.42 7.31
CA GLY A 80 -3.87 -8.82 8.52
C GLY A 80 -2.51 -8.13 8.71
N MET A 81 -2.08 -7.27 7.79
CA MET A 81 -0.84 -6.51 7.90
C MET A 81 -1.09 -5.13 8.52
N GLU A 82 -0.26 -4.75 9.48
CA GLU A 82 -0.39 -3.46 10.15
C GLU A 82 -0.22 -2.28 9.18
N ARG A 83 -0.96 -1.22 9.44
CA ARG A 83 -0.88 0.06 8.70
C ARG A 83 -1.08 -0.07 7.19
N THR A 84 -1.75 -1.14 6.77
CA THR A 84 -2.02 -1.47 5.39
C THR A 84 -3.46 -1.15 5.04
N ARG A 85 -3.69 -0.49 3.92
CA ARG A 85 -5.02 -0.12 3.42
C ARG A 85 -5.17 -0.53 1.96
N VAL A 86 -6.09 -1.41 1.67
CA VAL A 86 -6.47 -1.73 0.28
C VAL A 86 -7.20 -0.52 -0.31
N VAL A 87 -6.64 0.05 -1.37
CA VAL A 87 -7.17 1.23 -2.06
C VAL A 87 -8.04 0.83 -3.24
N GLN A 88 -7.57 -0.18 -3.99
CA GLN A 88 -8.25 -0.70 -5.16
C GLN A 88 -8.11 -2.21 -5.24
N SER A 89 -9.20 -2.90 -5.61
CA SER A 89 -9.17 -4.32 -5.94
C SER A 89 -10.20 -4.57 -7.05
N THR A 90 -9.75 -4.56 -8.30
CA THR A 90 -10.60 -4.69 -9.48
C THR A 90 -9.95 -5.60 -10.52
N GLY A 91 -10.73 -6.54 -11.07
CA GLY A 91 -10.23 -7.46 -12.09
C GLY A 91 -9.02 -8.26 -11.62
N ASP A 92 -7.93 -8.09 -12.31
CA ASP A 92 -6.63 -8.73 -12.09
C ASP A 92 -5.61 -7.84 -11.35
N TYR A 93 -6.03 -6.70 -10.80
CA TYR A 93 -5.16 -5.72 -10.16
C TYR A 93 -5.62 -5.38 -8.73
N VAL A 94 -4.63 -5.27 -7.83
CA VAL A 94 -4.82 -4.81 -6.45
C VAL A 94 -3.78 -3.74 -6.14
N HIS A 95 -4.23 -2.60 -5.57
CA HIS A 95 -3.38 -1.53 -5.06
C HIS A 95 -3.60 -1.33 -3.57
N VAL A 96 -2.51 -1.15 -2.86
CA VAL A 96 -2.46 -1.05 -1.40
C VAL A 96 -1.54 0.09 -1.00
N GLU A 97 -1.95 0.89 -0.02
CA GLU A 97 -1.09 1.85 0.67
C GLU A 97 -0.62 1.27 2.00
N VAL A 98 0.65 1.43 2.29
CA VAL A 98 1.25 1.07 3.58
C VAL A 98 1.87 2.32 4.21
N HIS A 99 1.46 2.61 5.44
CA HIS A 99 1.89 3.81 6.15
C HIS A 99 3.05 3.51 7.10
N SER A 100 4.09 4.33 7.10
CA SER A 100 5.17 4.20 8.07
C SER A 100 4.69 4.51 9.49
N ALA A 101 5.31 3.87 10.51
CA ALA A 101 4.89 4.02 11.89
C ALA A 101 5.17 5.42 12.47
N ILE A 102 6.22 6.09 12.01
CA ILE A 102 6.76 7.28 12.68
C ILE A 102 6.57 8.54 11.83
N PHE A 103 6.91 8.49 10.56
CA PHE A 103 6.99 9.68 9.71
C PHE A 103 5.78 9.91 8.79
N GLY A 104 4.80 9.01 8.81
CA GLY A 104 3.63 9.10 7.96
C GLY A 104 3.93 8.97 6.46
N PHE A 105 5.09 8.43 6.08
CA PHE A 105 5.41 8.11 4.70
C PHE A 105 4.45 7.04 4.19
N VAL A 106 4.14 7.10 2.91
CA VAL A 106 3.29 6.12 2.25
C VAL A 106 4.10 5.40 1.19
N ASP A 107 4.03 4.07 1.24
CA ASP A 107 4.52 3.19 0.21
C ASP A 107 3.32 2.61 -0.55
N ASP A 108 3.42 2.52 -1.86
CA ASP A 108 2.44 1.87 -2.71
C ASP A 108 2.88 0.44 -3.01
N MET A 109 2.00 -0.53 -2.72
CA MET A 109 2.17 -1.91 -3.16
C MET A 109 1.13 -2.21 -4.24
N GLU A 110 1.58 -2.82 -5.32
CA GLU A 110 0.76 -3.19 -6.45
C GLU A 110 0.90 -4.68 -6.74
N PHE A 111 -0.21 -5.31 -7.08
CA PHE A 111 -0.28 -6.73 -7.41
C PHE A 111 -1.04 -6.91 -8.71
N TYR A 112 -0.45 -7.66 -9.64
CA TYR A 112 -1.05 -7.94 -10.94
C TYR A 112 -1.07 -9.45 -11.21
N PHE A 113 -2.27 -10.00 -11.43
CA PHE A 113 -2.52 -11.43 -11.60
C PHE A 113 -2.32 -11.86 -13.05
N SER A 114 -1.09 -11.79 -13.54
CA SER A 114 -0.71 -12.18 -14.90
C SER A 114 0.79 -12.51 -14.97
N PRO A 115 1.19 -13.58 -15.71
CA PRO A 115 0.35 -14.60 -16.34
C PRO A 115 -0.38 -15.49 -15.30
N PRO A 116 -1.31 -16.36 -15.73
CA PRO A 116 -1.98 -17.29 -14.82
C PRO A 116 -1.00 -18.08 -13.96
N GLY A 117 -1.32 -18.27 -12.66
CA GLY A 117 -0.44 -18.93 -11.69
C GLY A 117 0.59 -18.02 -11.02
N ILE A 118 0.64 -16.74 -11.42
CA ILE A 118 1.63 -15.78 -10.91
C ILE A 118 0.94 -14.45 -10.55
N ILE A 119 1.31 -13.89 -9.40
CA ILE A 119 0.99 -12.51 -9.05
C ILE A 119 2.29 -11.71 -9.13
N GLN A 120 2.37 -10.81 -10.09
CA GLN A 120 3.44 -9.82 -10.15
C GLN A 120 3.28 -8.84 -8.99
N VAL A 121 4.39 -8.37 -8.43
CA VAL A 121 4.40 -7.46 -7.29
C VAL A 121 5.36 -6.30 -7.52
N ARG A 122 4.94 -5.11 -7.14
CA ARG A 122 5.77 -3.91 -7.04
C ARG A 122 5.51 -3.25 -5.69
N SER A 123 6.55 -2.76 -5.03
CA SER A 123 6.45 -1.97 -3.81
C SER A 123 7.41 -0.80 -3.87
N ALA A 124 6.91 0.43 -3.72
CA ALA A 124 7.69 1.66 -3.90
C ALA A 124 7.28 2.75 -2.92
N SER A 125 8.25 3.45 -2.37
CA SER A 125 7.99 4.63 -1.53
C SER A 125 7.63 5.84 -2.38
N ARG A 126 6.61 6.60 -1.97
CA ARG A 126 6.21 7.86 -2.64
C ARG A 126 7.25 8.94 -2.50
N THR A 127 8.02 8.91 -1.41
CA THR A 127 8.98 9.94 -1.05
C THR A 127 10.30 9.34 -0.57
N GLY A 128 11.37 10.09 -0.68
CA GLY A 128 12.70 9.66 -0.28
C GLY A 128 13.45 8.92 -1.37
N TYR A 129 14.78 8.93 -1.26
CA TYR A 129 15.65 8.23 -2.20
C TYR A 129 15.93 6.80 -1.75
N TYR A 130 15.99 6.55 -0.43
CA TYR A 130 16.37 5.28 0.17
C TYR A 130 15.37 4.86 1.24
N ASP A 131 14.96 3.59 1.24
CA ASP A 131 13.96 3.04 2.16
C ASP A 131 14.52 2.04 3.19
N PHE A 132 15.85 1.87 3.25
CA PHE A 132 16.52 0.91 4.14
C PHE A 132 16.11 -0.55 3.93
N GLY A 133 15.59 -0.88 2.74
CA GLY A 133 15.13 -2.22 2.39
C GLY A 133 13.72 -2.57 2.88
N VAL A 134 12.99 -1.61 3.43
CA VAL A 134 11.64 -1.82 4.00
C VAL A 134 10.66 -2.36 2.97
N ASN A 135 10.70 -1.89 1.72
CA ASN A 135 9.83 -2.41 0.66
C ASN A 135 10.11 -3.88 0.36
N ARG A 136 11.40 -4.27 0.32
CA ARG A 136 11.78 -5.69 0.12
C ARG A 136 11.33 -6.57 1.28
N GLU A 137 11.63 -6.18 2.51
CA GLU A 137 11.24 -6.93 3.71
C GLU A 137 9.72 -7.12 3.79
N ARG A 138 8.96 -6.10 3.41
CA ARG A 138 7.50 -6.15 3.37
C ARG A 138 6.99 -7.16 2.34
N VAL A 139 7.56 -7.18 1.14
CA VAL A 139 7.21 -8.17 0.10
C VAL A 139 7.54 -9.58 0.56
N GLU A 140 8.69 -9.81 1.19
CA GLU A 140 9.06 -11.14 1.69
C GLU A 140 8.19 -11.58 2.88
N THR A 141 7.82 -10.67 3.78
CA THR A 141 6.88 -10.95 4.87
C THR A 141 5.51 -11.33 4.32
N LEU A 142 5.01 -10.60 3.33
CA LEU A 142 3.74 -10.90 2.66
C LEU A 142 3.81 -12.26 1.96
N ARG A 143 4.91 -12.55 1.25
CA ARG A 143 5.15 -13.84 0.58
C ARG A 143 5.04 -15.01 1.57
N ALA A 144 5.74 -14.93 2.70
CA ALA A 144 5.72 -15.97 3.73
C ALA A 144 4.29 -16.23 4.24
N ARG A 145 3.53 -15.18 4.53
CA ARG A 145 2.13 -15.27 4.97
C ARG A 145 1.22 -15.85 3.90
N PHE A 146 1.39 -15.41 2.64
CA PHE A 146 0.60 -15.88 1.50
C PHE A 146 0.81 -17.36 1.22
N THR A 147 2.05 -17.85 1.36
CA THR A 147 2.39 -19.27 1.21
C THR A 147 1.80 -20.09 2.36
N ALA A 148 1.95 -19.66 3.60
CA ALA A 148 1.42 -20.36 4.78
C ALA A 148 -0.11 -20.53 4.73
N THR A 149 -0.84 -19.53 4.23
CA THR A 149 -2.30 -19.63 4.07
C THR A 149 -2.72 -20.60 2.97
N ALA A 150 -1.87 -20.82 1.95
CA ALA A 150 -2.12 -21.87 0.93
C ALA A 150 -2.05 -23.27 1.51
N GLU A 151 -1.02 -23.54 2.32
CA GLU A 151 -0.80 -24.83 2.96
C GLU A 151 -1.91 -25.18 3.96
N ALA A 152 -2.35 -24.21 4.77
CA ALA A 152 -3.46 -24.38 5.72
C ALA A 152 -4.78 -24.72 5.02
N GLY A 153 -5.09 -24.06 3.89
CA GLY A 153 -6.29 -24.33 3.10
C GLY A 153 -6.27 -25.68 2.39
N GLY A 154 -5.09 -26.17 1.96
CA GLY A 154 -4.92 -27.47 1.30
C GLY A 154 -5.11 -28.66 2.25
N THR A 155 -4.84 -28.50 3.52
CA THR A 155 -4.98 -29.57 4.53
C THR A 155 -6.44 -29.77 4.96
N ALA A 156 -7.28 -28.74 4.88
CA ALA A 156 -8.70 -28.82 5.27
C ALA A 156 -9.62 -29.43 4.20
N ALA A 157 -9.11 -29.67 2.98
CA ALA A 157 -9.87 -30.20 1.84
C ALA A 157 -9.60 -31.67 1.50
N ARG A 158 -8.92 -32.44 2.41
CA ARG A 158 -8.68 -33.87 2.24
C ARG A 158 -9.51 -34.70 3.18
#